data_602497bb3e806a3b431a64985cb37f6b
#
_entry.id   602497bb3e806a3b431a64985cb37f6b
#
_cell.length_a   1.000
_cell.length_b   1.000
_cell.length_c   1.000
_cell.angle_alpha   90.00
_cell.angle_beta   90.00
_cell.angle_gamma   90.00
#
_symmetry.space_group_name_H-M   'P 1'
#
loop_
_entity.id
_entity.type
_entity.pdbx_description
1 polymer ?
#
loop_
_entity_poly.entity_id
_entity_poly.type
_entity_poly.pdbx_seq_one_letter_code
_entity_poly.pdbx_strand_id
1 'polypeptide(L)'
;PETDDAEPLQAQNYPLEGLLLDEPSIYHAMDTRGTGAFVPLSFSAKTGEPTAQSAKARLADREKFNRIRDHLDGMLTDMAKNLYSGEIDAAPLVPNAGKSPCLWCEYRTVCRHADGEGERTPLKPDDPFGAE
;
A
#
# COMPACT_ATOMS: atom_id res chain seq x y z
N PRO A 1 -21.94 -4.70 -39.35
CA PRO A 1 -21.01 -3.94 -38.56
C PRO A 1 -21.63 -3.75 -37.18
N GLU A 2 -21.31 -4.67 -36.28
CA GLU A 2 -21.66 -4.58 -34.88
C GLU A 2 -20.80 -3.48 -34.32
N THR A 3 -21.45 -2.39 -33.92
CA THR A 3 -20.85 -1.39 -33.06
C THR A 3 -20.67 -2.04 -31.72
N ASP A 4 -19.42 -2.31 -31.38
CA ASP A 4 -18.99 -2.75 -30.07
C ASP A 4 -19.21 -1.57 -29.08
N ASP A 5 -20.45 -1.45 -28.62
CA ASP A 5 -20.83 -0.55 -27.52
C ASP A 5 -20.36 -1.17 -26.19
N ALA A 6 -19.04 -1.45 -26.09
CA ALA A 6 -18.44 -1.76 -24.82
C ALA A 6 -18.64 -0.53 -23.92
N GLU A 7 -19.60 -0.62 -22.98
CA GLU A 7 -19.74 0.38 -21.93
C GLU A 7 -18.35 0.68 -21.34
N PRO A 8 -17.96 1.96 -21.29
CA PRO A 8 -16.67 2.29 -20.69
C PRO A 8 -16.67 1.74 -19.27
N LEU A 9 -15.71 0.85 -18.99
CA LEU A 9 -15.48 0.32 -17.65
C LEU A 9 -15.49 1.51 -16.68
N GLN A 10 -16.55 1.58 -15.87
CA GLN A 10 -16.71 2.69 -14.94
C GLN A 10 -15.60 2.55 -13.89
N ALA A 11 -14.60 3.39 -13.99
CA ALA A 11 -13.47 3.49 -13.05
C ALA A 11 -13.92 3.68 -11.58
N GLN A 12 -15.18 3.99 -11.36
CA GLN A 12 -15.81 4.16 -10.05
C GLN A 12 -15.87 2.90 -9.19
N ASN A 13 -15.74 1.72 -9.77
CA ASN A 13 -15.84 0.44 -9.02
C ASN A 13 -14.51 -0.07 -8.48
N TYR A 14 -13.38 0.55 -8.86
CA TYR A 14 -12.06 0.12 -8.46
C TYR A 14 -11.27 1.31 -7.88
N PRO A 15 -11.34 1.52 -6.56
CA PRO A 15 -10.56 2.58 -5.95
C PRO A 15 -9.07 2.32 -6.20
N LEU A 16 -8.42 3.23 -6.90
CA LEU A 16 -7.00 3.16 -7.17
C LEU A 16 -6.24 3.67 -5.96
N GLU A 17 -5.32 2.87 -5.46
CA GLU A 17 -4.46 3.21 -4.34
C GLU A 17 -2.99 3.00 -4.74
N GLY A 18 -2.10 3.71 -4.08
CA GLY A 18 -0.67 3.58 -4.30
C GLY A 18 0.07 4.89 -4.42
N LEU A 19 1.38 4.78 -4.58
CA LEU A 19 2.28 5.91 -4.84
C LEU A 19 2.73 5.86 -6.30
N LEU A 20 2.82 7.02 -6.91
CA LEU A 20 3.38 7.23 -8.23
C LEU A 20 4.64 8.09 -8.14
N LEU A 21 5.53 7.90 -9.10
CA LEU A 21 6.69 8.77 -9.24
C LEU A 21 6.23 10.18 -9.61
N ASP A 22 6.75 11.18 -8.89
CA ASP A 22 6.49 12.60 -9.15
C ASP A 22 7.23 13.04 -10.42
N GLU A 23 6.75 12.53 -11.55
CA GLU A 23 7.26 12.84 -12.87
C GLU A 23 6.09 12.97 -13.86
N PRO A 24 5.78 14.19 -14.33
CA PRO A 24 4.63 14.47 -15.18
C PRO A 24 4.54 13.58 -16.41
N SER A 25 5.67 13.29 -17.05
CA SER A 25 5.74 12.40 -18.22
C SER A 25 5.20 11.00 -17.94
N ILE A 26 5.34 10.50 -16.71
CA ILE A 26 4.89 9.16 -16.32
C ILE A 26 3.39 9.14 -16.09
N TYR A 27 2.88 9.97 -15.18
CA TYR A 27 1.46 9.90 -14.84
C TYR A 27 0.55 10.40 -15.98
N HIS A 28 1.02 11.32 -16.84
CA HIS A 28 0.29 11.70 -18.05
C HIS A 28 0.35 10.62 -19.15
N ALA A 29 1.42 9.83 -19.23
CA ALA A 29 1.45 8.68 -20.13
C ALA A 29 0.52 7.55 -19.66
N MET A 30 0.31 7.39 -18.35
CA MET A 30 -0.60 6.40 -17.78
C MET A 30 -2.08 6.82 -17.91
N ASP A 31 -2.37 8.10 -17.79
CA ASP A 31 -3.70 8.67 -17.98
C ASP A 31 -3.64 9.88 -18.92
N THR A 32 -3.66 9.61 -20.23
CA THR A 32 -3.57 10.64 -21.27
C THR A 32 -4.75 11.61 -21.29
N ARG A 33 -5.87 11.24 -20.68
CA ARG A 33 -7.05 12.10 -20.59
C ARG A 33 -7.04 13.00 -19.35
N GLY A 34 -6.16 12.73 -18.38
CA GLY A 34 -6.10 13.47 -17.12
C GLY A 34 -7.38 13.36 -16.30
N THR A 35 -8.08 12.24 -16.40
CA THR A 35 -9.37 12.03 -15.71
C THR A 35 -9.22 11.44 -14.33
N GLY A 36 -8.04 10.90 -14.00
CA GLY A 36 -7.81 10.10 -12.79
C GLY A 36 -8.43 8.69 -12.87
N ALA A 37 -8.83 8.24 -14.06
CA ALA A 37 -9.47 6.94 -14.23
C ALA A 37 -8.49 5.77 -14.07
N PHE A 38 -7.21 5.98 -14.41
CA PHE A 38 -6.19 4.94 -14.45
C PHE A 38 -5.03 5.18 -13.48
N VAL A 39 -5.06 6.29 -12.76
CA VAL A 39 -4.04 6.66 -11.77
C VAL A 39 -4.70 7.12 -10.49
N PRO A 40 -4.09 6.90 -9.30
CA PRO A 40 -4.66 7.33 -8.02
C PRO A 40 -4.49 8.84 -7.79
N LEU A 41 -4.67 9.64 -8.83
CA LEU A 41 -4.52 11.09 -8.82
C LEU A 41 -5.82 11.78 -9.18
N SER A 42 -6.10 12.88 -8.51
CA SER A 42 -7.18 13.81 -8.88
C SER A 42 -6.58 15.00 -9.60
N PHE A 43 -7.07 15.29 -10.79
CA PHE A 43 -6.57 16.40 -11.62
C PHE A 43 -7.48 17.62 -11.51
N SER A 44 -6.85 18.78 -11.61
CA SER A 44 -7.58 20.07 -11.67
C SER A 44 -8.13 20.28 -13.07
N ALA A 45 -9.43 20.49 -13.19
CA ALA A 45 -10.09 20.77 -14.47
C ALA A 45 -9.59 22.08 -15.14
N LYS A 46 -8.95 22.98 -14.36
CA LYS A 46 -8.45 24.26 -14.88
C LYS A 46 -7.03 24.18 -15.42
N THR A 47 -6.17 23.40 -14.77
CA THR A 47 -4.74 23.35 -15.10
C THR A 47 -4.31 22.02 -15.73
N GLY A 48 -5.12 20.96 -15.60
CA GLY A 48 -4.74 19.62 -16.02
C GLY A 48 -3.68 18.96 -15.13
N GLU A 49 -3.24 19.65 -14.07
CA GLU A 49 -2.23 19.15 -13.14
C GLU A 49 -2.88 18.46 -11.93
N PRO A 50 -2.17 17.55 -11.25
CA PRO A 50 -2.65 16.94 -10.02
C PRO A 50 -2.98 18.00 -8.96
N THR A 51 -4.08 17.82 -8.25
CA THR A 51 -4.43 18.71 -7.13
C THR A 51 -3.36 18.60 -6.03
N ALA A 52 -3.08 19.69 -5.32
CA ALA A 52 -2.05 19.72 -4.28
C ALA A 52 -2.26 18.63 -3.20
N GLN A 53 -3.51 18.35 -2.83
CA GLN A 53 -3.85 17.32 -1.87
C GLN A 53 -3.55 15.92 -2.42
N SER A 54 -3.90 15.65 -3.67
CA SER A 54 -3.64 14.38 -4.34
C SER A 54 -2.14 14.18 -4.57
N ALA A 55 -1.43 15.20 -5.04
CA ALA A 55 0.02 15.16 -5.23
C ALA A 55 0.75 14.81 -3.92
N LYS A 56 0.44 15.51 -2.83
CA LYS A 56 1.03 15.25 -1.51
C LYS A 56 0.78 13.83 -1.00
N ALA A 57 -0.41 13.28 -1.27
CA ALA A 57 -0.81 11.97 -0.77
C ALA A 57 -0.31 10.80 -1.64
N ARG A 58 -0.09 11.03 -2.95
CA ARG A 58 0.08 9.96 -3.93
C ARG A 58 1.34 10.09 -4.80
N LEU A 59 2.02 11.23 -4.80
CA LEU A 59 3.27 11.41 -5.51
C LEU A 59 4.46 11.30 -4.57
N ALA A 60 5.50 10.66 -5.05
CA ALA A 60 6.75 10.53 -4.34
C ALA A 60 7.92 10.69 -5.32
N ASP A 61 8.97 11.36 -4.87
CA ASP A 61 10.19 11.48 -5.63
C ASP A 61 10.97 10.15 -5.70
N ARG A 62 11.99 10.13 -6.53
CA ARG A 62 12.86 8.96 -6.72
C ARG A 62 13.60 8.58 -5.44
N GLU A 63 13.95 9.54 -4.61
CA GLU A 63 14.66 9.29 -3.35
C GLU A 63 13.75 8.58 -2.36
N LYS A 64 12.51 9.01 -2.24
CA LYS A 64 11.50 8.34 -1.41
C LYS A 64 11.25 6.91 -1.88
N PHE A 65 11.15 6.67 -3.20
CA PHE A 65 11.04 5.32 -3.75
C PHE A 65 12.25 4.45 -3.42
N ASN A 66 13.47 5.00 -3.52
CA ASN A 66 14.68 4.26 -3.14
C ASN A 66 14.68 3.91 -1.65
N ARG A 67 14.31 4.85 -0.77
CA ARG A 67 14.18 4.57 0.68
C ARG A 67 13.17 3.46 0.97
N ILE A 68 12.02 3.47 0.29
CA ILE A 68 11.00 2.42 0.41
C ILE A 68 11.59 1.07 0.00
N ARG A 69 12.26 1.02 -1.14
CA ARG A 69 12.90 -0.21 -1.64
C ARG A 69 13.95 -0.74 -0.66
N ASP A 70 14.85 0.12 -0.20
CA ASP A 70 15.92 -0.26 0.71
C ASP A 70 15.38 -0.77 2.05
N HIS A 71 14.29 -0.15 2.54
CA HIS A 71 13.57 -0.62 3.71
C HIS A 71 12.93 -2.00 3.50
N LEU A 72 12.28 -2.22 2.36
CA LEU A 72 11.67 -3.51 2.02
C LEU A 72 12.74 -4.61 1.87
N ASP A 73 13.85 -4.31 1.23
CA ASP A 73 14.97 -5.24 1.08
C ASP A 73 15.58 -5.61 2.45
N GLY A 74 15.70 -4.65 3.36
CA GLY A 74 16.11 -4.89 4.75
C GLY A 74 15.12 -5.80 5.48
N MET A 75 13.83 -5.47 5.43
CA MET A 75 12.78 -6.28 6.04
C MET A 75 12.77 -7.72 5.50
N LEU A 76 12.81 -7.90 4.19
CA LEU A 76 12.82 -9.23 3.57
C LEU A 76 14.05 -10.02 3.96
N THR A 77 15.20 -9.35 4.03
CA THR A 77 16.46 -9.96 4.48
C THR A 77 16.35 -10.48 5.92
N ASP A 78 15.78 -9.67 6.82
CA ASP A 78 15.63 -10.06 8.22
C ASP A 78 14.58 -11.17 8.39
N MET A 79 13.48 -11.11 7.66
CA MET A 79 12.50 -12.20 7.61
C MET A 79 13.14 -13.51 7.12
N ALA A 80 13.96 -13.47 6.09
CA ALA A 80 14.68 -14.64 5.59
C ALA A 80 15.65 -15.20 6.63
N LYS A 81 16.43 -14.33 7.31
CA LYS A 81 17.34 -14.76 8.39
C LYS A 81 16.58 -15.46 9.52
N ASN A 82 15.48 -14.88 9.97
CA ASN A 82 14.65 -15.42 11.03
C ASN A 82 14.08 -16.81 10.64
N LEU A 83 13.59 -16.90 9.41
CA LEU A 83 13.12 -18.18 8.88
C LEU A 83 14.23 -19.25 8.83
N TYR A 84 15.43 -18.90 8.33
CA TYR A 84 16.56 -19.81 8.28
C TYR A 84 17.12 -20.16 9.66
N SER A 85 16.99 -19.28 10.64
CA SER A 85 17.37 -19.59 12.04
C SER A 85 16.35 -20.46 12.77
N GLY A 86 15.21 -20.75 12.15
CA GLY A 86 14.13 -21.53 12.75
C GLY A 86 13.28 -20.74 13.75
N GLU A 87 13.27 -19.42 13.66
CA GLU A 87 12.39 -18.57 14.44
C GLU A 87 10.96 -18.67 13.90
N ILE A 88 10.11 -19.34 14.66
CA ILE A 88 8.71 -19.62 14.29
C ILE A 88 7.73 -19.16 15.39
N ASP A 89 8.10 -18.16 16.14
CA ASP A 89 7.26 -17.67 17.23
C ASP A 89 5.89 -17.22 16.73
N ALA A 90 4.86 -17.63 17.46
CA ALA A 90 3.50 -17.19 17.20
C ALA A 90 3.31 -15.75 17.72
N ALA A 91 3.64 -14.76 16.89
CA ALA A 91 3.55 -13.35 17.22
C ALA A 91 2.56 -12.62 16.27
N PRO A 92 1.24 -12.79 16.47
CA PRO A 92 0.24 -12.21 15.60
C PRO A 92 0.24 -10.70 15.66
N LEU A 93 0.02 -10.04 14.52
CA LEU A 93 -0.15 -8.60 14.45
C LEU A 93 -1.60 -8.25 14.84
N VAL A 94 -1.77 -7.51 15.91
CA VAL A 94 -3.09 -7.04 16.37
C VAL A 94 -3.24 -5.55 16.10
N PRO A 95 -3.92 -5.17 15.01
CA PRO A 95 -3.97 -3.77 14.54
C PRO A 95 -4.74 -2.84 15.49
N ASN A 96 -5.66 -3.37 16.26
CA ASN A 96 -6.43 -2.60 17.27
C ASN A 96 -6.80 -3.50 18.43
N ALA A 97 -6.91 -2.93 19.61
CA ALA A 97 -7.33 -3.66 20.79
C ALA A 97 -8.63 -4.45 20.53
N GLY A 98 -8.56 -5.75 20.66
CA GLY A 98 -9.72 -6.65 20.61
C GLY A 98 -9.99 -7.38 19.29
N LYS A 99 -9.17 -7.19 18.23
CA LYS A 99 -9.33 -7.93 16.97
C LYS A 99 -8.07 -8.68 16.58
N SER A 100 -7.71 -9.68 17.36
CA SER A 100 -6.64 -10.60 17.01
C SER A 100 -7.03 -11.44 15.77
N PRO A 101 -6.14 -11.62 14.79
CA PRO A 101 -6.38 -12.54 13.66
C PRO A 101 -6.58 -13.97 14.12
N CYS A 102 -6.18 -14.30 15.33
CA CYS A 102 -6.38 -15.62 15.94
C CYS A 102 -7.86 -15.98 16.12
N LEU A 103 -8.77 -14.99 16.16
CA LEU A 103 -10.21 -15.24 16.27
C LEU A 103 -10.79 -16.02 15.08
N TRP A 104 -10.18 -15.88 13.91
CA TRP A 104 -10.61 -16.53 12.66
C TRP A 104 -9.59 -17.53 12.12
N CYS A 105 -8.55 -17.85 12.91
CA CYS A 105 -7.48 -18.75 12.48
C CYS A 105 -7.93 -20.21 12.59
N GLU A 106 -7.88 -20.94 11.49
CA GLU A 106 -8.20 -22.37 11.45
C GLU A 106 -7.26 -23.22 12.32
N TYR A 107 -6.04 -22.74 12.56
CA TYR A 107 -5.02 -23.42 13.35
C TYR A 107 -5.06 -23.08 14.85
N ARG A 108 -6.01 -22.28 15.31
CA ARG A 108 -6.08 -21.81 16.70
C ARG A 108 -6.01 -22.96 17.72
N THR A 109 -6.73 -24.05 17.45
CA THR A 109 -6.79 -25.21 18.36
C THR A 109 -5.47 -25.97 18.45
N VAL A 110 -4.66 -25.95 17.39
CA VAL A 110 -3.35 -26.62 17.33
C VAL A 110 -2.24 -25.72 17.81
N CYS A 111 -2.28 -24.46 17.44
CA CYS A 111 -1.28 -23.45 17.78
C CYS A 111 -1.18 -23.20 19.29
N ARG A 112 -2.31 -23.26 20.02
CA ARG A 112 -2.40 -23.00 21.47
C ARG A 112 -1.85 -21.62 21.90
N HIS A 113 -1.77 -20.67 20.96
CA HIS A 113 -1.40 -19.30 21.30
C HIS A 113 -2.44 -18.70 22.24
N ALA A 114 -1.99 -18.17 23.38
CA ALA A 114 -2.86 -17.48 24.31
C ALA A 114 -3.06 -16.01 23.85
N ASP A 115 -4.30 -15.55 23.88
CA ASP A 115 -4.62 -14.15 23.49
C ASP A 115 -3.86 -13.19 24.42
N GLY A 116 -3.15 -12.22 23.86
CA GLY A 116 -2.35 -11.24 24.56
C GLY A 116 -0.88 -11.63 24.78
N GLU A 117 -0.48 -12.86 24.52
CA GLU A 117 0.92 -13.27 24.60
C GLU A 117 1.66 -13.03 23.29
N GLY A 118 2.81 -12.37 23.33
CA GLY A 118 3.67 -12.15 22.15
C GLY A 118 3.02 -11.39 21.00
N GLU A 119 1.86 -10.75 21.24
CA GLU A 119 1.18 -9.96 20.23
C GLU A 119 2.01 -8.73 19.82
N ARG A 120 2.07 -8.48 18.51
CA ARG A 120 2.69 -7.29 17.95
C ARG A 120 1.63 -6.23 17.66
N THR A 121 1.91 -4.99 18.00
CA THR A 121 1.09 -3.86 17.58
C THR A 121 1.66 -3.25 16.31
N PRO A 122 0.81 -2.73 15.38
CA PRO A 122 1.30 -1.96 14.26
C PRO A 122 2.15 -0.80 14.76
N LEU A 123 3.28 -0.58 14.15
CA LEU A 123 3.98 0.67 14.34
C LEU A 123 3.03 1.80 13.92
N LYS A 124 2.90 2.82 14.76
CA LYS A 124 2.21 4.03 14.31
C LYS A 124 2.95 4.51 13.07
N PRO A 125 2.24 4.99 12.06
CA PRO A 125 2.86 5.62 10.92
C PRO A 125 3.39 7.01 11.32
N ASP A 126 4.36 7.07 12.21
CA ASP A 126 5.37 8.10 12.11
C ASP A 126 5.98 7.77 10.76
N ASP A 127 5.71 8.66 9.81
CA ASP A 127 6.07 8.42 8.41
C ASP A 127 7.53 7.93 8.36
N PRO A 128 7.83 6.60 8.24
CA PRO A 128 9.21 6.11 8.20
C PRO A 128 9.95 6.65 6.98
N PHE A 129 9.21 7.33 6.11
CA PHE A 129 9.67 7.97 4.90
C PHE A 129 9.44 9.49 4.94
N GLY A 130 9.04 10.05 6.11
CA GLY A 130 8.85 11.46 6.32
C GLY A 130 10.11 12.24 6.00
N ALA A 131 9.94 13.39 5.35
CA ALA A 131 11.03 14.32 5.13
C ALA A 131 11.58 14.78 6.50
N GLU A 132 12.89 14.68 6.67
CA GLU A 132 13.62 15.47 7.65
C GLU A 132 13.46 16.97 7.37
#